data_69bbd89eb9b5444fe44c212baa2b0a30
#
_entry.id   69bbd89eb9b5444fe44c212baa2b0a30
#
_cell.length_a   1.000
_cell.length_b   1.000
_cell.length_c   1.000
_cell.angle_alpha   90.00
_cell.angle_beta   90.00
_cell.angle_gamma   90.00
#
_symmetry.space_group_name_H-M   'P 1'
#
loop_
_entity.id
_entity.type
_entity.pdbx_description
1 polymer ?
#
loop_
_entity_poly.entity_id
_entity_poly.type
_entity_poly.pdbx_seq_one_letter_code
_entity_poly.pdbx_strand_id
1 'polypeptide(L)'
;MAEPIRPRATVPASTLPDAELMALFNRVYSDYFVPVAVNDAAWQGLVRRFDLDLEASRVTAEGDGIAMLGIRGTRGWVGGMGVTPEARRRGTGRVLMEALIEQARARAVTEVQLEVLEQNAPAIALYEALGFRRVRELDVWALSAPVDPGTAREVDPEDALAWIAARRAAPEPWQRAEESVRRFA
;
A
#
# COMPACT_ATOMS: atom_id res chain seq x y z
N MET A 1 -34.58 8.36 16.57
CA MET A 1 -33.28 8.86 17.13
C MET A 1 -32.20 8.00 16.53
N ALA A 2 -31.30 8.58 15.76
CA ALA A 2 -30.13 7.83 15.24
C ALA A 2 -29.20 7.56 16.43
N GLU A 3 -28.80 6.31 16.62
CA GLU A 3 -27.82 5.90 17.60
C GLU A 3 -26.51 6.68 17.34
N PRO A 4 -25.84 7.24 18.36
CA PRO A 4 -24.60 7.97 18.14
C PRO A 4 -23.58 7.00 17.53
N ILE A 5 -23.02 7.38 16.40
CA ILE A 5 -21.95 6.62 15.72
C ILE A 5 -20.80 6.53 16.72
N ARG A 6 -20.62 5.38 17.34
CA ARG A 6 -19.45 5.11 18.19
C ARG A 6 -18.20 5.25 17.32
N PRO A 7 -17.17 5.98 17.80
CA PRO A 7 -15.90 6.01 17.07
C PRO A 7 -15.41 4.57 16.90
N ARG A 8 -15.16 4.16 15.66
CA ARG A 8 -14.66 2.82 15.36
C ARG A 8 -13.27 2.67 15.94
N ALA A 9 -13.06 1.61 16.71
CA ALA A 9 -11.75 1.28 17.24
C ALA A 9 -10.89 0.62 16.15
N THR A 10 -9.59 0.92 16.19
CA THR A 10 -8.60 0.20 15.37
C THR A 10 -7.62 -0.52 16.27
N VAL A 11 -7.15 -1.67 15.81
CA VAL A 11 -6.14 -2.49 16.49
C VAL A 11 -4.96 -2.71 15.56
N PRO A 12 -3.76 -3.05 16.07
CA PRO A 12 -2.64 -3.45 15.24
C PRO A 12 -3.02 -4.63 14.33
N ALA A 13 -2.57 -4.60 13.08
CA ALA A 13 -2.80 -5.71 12.17
C ALA A 13 -2.13 -7.01 12.67
N SER A 14 -1.03 -6.89 13.41
CA SER A 14 -0.34 -8.01 14.06
C SER A 14 -1.19 -8.81 15.07
N THR A 15 -2.33 -8.28 15.48
CA THR A 15 -3.28 -9.00 16.38
C THR A 15 -4.07 -10.08 15.66
N LEU A 16 -4.08 -10.07 14.31
CA LEU A 16 -4.75 -11.07 13.49
C LEU A 16 -3.74 -12.02 12.86
N PRO A 17 -4.08 -13.31 12.70
CA PRO A 17 -3.29 -14.24 11.89
C PRO A 17 -3.19 -13.76 10.42
N ASP A 18 -2.09 -14.09 9.76
CA ASP A 18 -1.87 -13.74 8.33
C ASP A 18 -3.01 -14.19 7.42
N ALA A 19 -3.59 -15.36 7.65
CA ALA A 19 -4.71 -15.87 6.88
C ALA A 19 -5.97 -14.97 6.99
N GLU A 20 -6.22 -14.41 8.16
CA GLU A 20 -7.34 -13.49 8.39
C GLU A 20 -7.06 -12.12 7.77
N LEU A 21 -5.83 -11.61 7.88
CA LEU A 21 -5.40 -10.37 7.23
C LEU A 21 -5.51 -10.47 5.72
N MET A 22 -5.03 -11.57 5.13
CA MET A 22 -5.13 -11.86 3.71
C MET A 22 -6.60 -11.93 3.26
N ALA A 23 -7.45 -12.64 4.01
CA ALA A 23 -8.86 -12.73 3.71
C ALA A 23 -9.55 -11.37 3.79
N LEU A 24 -9.22 -10.54 4.79
CA LEU A 24 -9.72 -9.17 4.91
C LEU A 24 -9.25 -8.30 3.73
N PHE A 25 -7.97 -8.37 3.38
CA PHE A 25 -7.40 -7.66 2.24
C PHE A 25 -8.15 -8.01 0.95
N ASN A 26 -8.34 -9.30 0.66
CA ASN A 26 -9.07 -9.75 -0.52
C ASN A 26 -10.54 -9.29 -0.53
N ARG A 27 -11.23 -9.27 0.62
CA ARG A 27 -12.59 -8.72 0.73
C ARG A 27 -12.65 -7.22 0.44
N VAL A 28 -11.71 -6.48 0.98
CA VAL A 28 -11.61 -5.02 0.80
C VAL A 28 -11.44 -4.64 -0.67
N TYR A 29 -10.68 -5.45 -1.42
CA TYR A 29 -10.37 -5.23 -2.83
C TYR A 29 -11.26 -6.03 -3.80
N SER A 30 -12.30 -6.70 -3.32
CA SER A 30 -13.14 -7.59 -4.14
C SER A 30 -13.86 -6.90 -5.31
N ASP A 31 -14.12 -5.60 -5.20
CA ASP A 31 -14.78 -4.75 -6.20
C ASP A 31 -13.87 -3.59 -6.66
N TYR A 32 -12.56 -3.74 -6.51
CA TYR A 32 -11.63 -2.69 -6.88
C TYR A 32 -11.50 -2.55 -8.42
N PHE A 33 -11.08 -1.40 -8.89
CA PHE A 33 -10.96 -1.03 -10.32
C PHE A 33 -10.09 -1.98 -11.15
N VAL A 34 -9.14 -2.61 -10.51
CA VAL A 34 -8.28 -3.65 -11.11
C VAL A 34 -8.30 -4.89 -10.22
N PRO A 35 -8.20 -6.09 -10.78
CA PRO A 35 -8.14 -7.31 -10.00
C PRO A 35 -6.96 -7.27 -9.01
N VAL A 36 -7.28 -7.34 -7.72
CA VAL A 36 -6.30 -7.44 -6.65
C VAL A 36 -6.71 -8.61 -5.77
N ALA A 37 -6.05 -9.75 -5.94
CA ALA A 37 -6.24 -10.90 -5.08
C ALA A 37 -4.87 -11.50 -4.75
N VAL A 38 -4.66 -11.80 -3.48
CA VAL A 38 -3.43 -12.41 -2.97
C VAL A 38 -3.71 -13.79 -2.40
N ASN A 39 -2.82 -14.73 -2.68
CA ASN A 39 -2.72 -16.01 -1.99
C ASN A 39 -1.62 -15.93 -0.92
N ASP A 40 -1.40 -17.00 -0.16
CA ASP A 40 -0.42 -17.04 0.93
C ASP A 40 0.98 -16.59 0.51
N ALA A 41 1.47 -17.09 -0.63
CA ALA A 41 2.80 -16.74 -1.12
C ALA A 41 2.90 -15.27 -1.54
N ALA A 42 1.86 -14.75 -2.20
CA ALA A 42 1.78 -13.36 -2.60
C ALA A 42 1.64 -12.43 -1.37
N TRP A 43 0.86 -12.82 -0.36
CA TRP A 43 0.72 -12.10 0.90
C TRP A 43 2.06 -11.99 1.63
N GLN A 44 2.74 -13.12 1.85
CA GLN A 44 4.06 -13.16 2.47
C GLN A 44 5.09 -12.34 1.67
N GLY A 45 5.00 -12.43 0.35
CA GLY A 45 5.81 -11.60 -0.55
C GLY A 45 5.54 -10.11 -0.36
N LEU A 46 4.28 -9.69 -0.28
CA LEU A 46 3.86 -8.31 -0.10
C LEU A 46 4.39 -7.75 1.21
N VAL A 47 4.20 -8.47 2.32
CA VAL A 47 4.69 -8.07 3.65
C VAL A 47 6.21 -7.88 3.65
N ARG A 48 6.97 -8.86 3.15
CA ARG A 48 8.44 -8.81 3.17
C ARG A 48 9.04 -7.82 2.20
N ARG A 49 8.55 -7.80 0.95
CA ARG A 49 9.14 -6.97 -0.13
C ARG A 49 8.93 -5.49 0.09
N PHE A 50 7.83 -5.14 0.70
CA PHE A 50 7.45 -3.74 0.88
C PHE A 50 7.64 -3.23 2.30
N ASP A 51 8.32 -4.01 3.16
CA ASP A 51 8.60 -3.64 4.55
C ASP A 51 7.35 -3.26 5.34
N LEU A 52 6.24 -4.02 5.15
CA LEU A 52 5.02 -3.77 5.87
C LEU A 52 5.20 -4.10 7.36
N ASP A 53 5.08 -3.09 8.20
CA ASP A 53 5.07 -3.21 9.65
C ASP A 53 3.63 -3.52 10.12
N LEU A 54 3.36 -4.79 10.45
CA LEU A 54 2.03 -5.23 10.89
C LEU A 54 1.64 -4.64 12.25
N GLU A 55 2.61 -4.28 13.10
CA GLU A 55 2.36 -3.62 14.36
C GLU A 55 1.94 -2.15 14.17
N ALA A 56 2.49 -1.49 13.18
CA ALA A 56 2.12 -0.14 12.78
C ALA A 56 0.87 -0.10 11.89
N SER A 57 0.63 -1.14 11.13
CA SER A 57 -0.57 -1.30 10.30
C SER A 57 -1.82 -1.45 11.15
N ARG A 58 -2.97 -1.05 10.63
CA ARG A 58 -4.22 -0.99 11.38
C ARG A 58 -5.33 -1.79 10.71
N VAL A 59 -6.12 -2.47 11.52
CA VAL A 59 -7.41 -3.04 11.12
C VAL A 59 -8.50 -2.50 12.03
N THR A 60 -9.73 -2.44 11.54
CA THR A 60 -10.87 -2.15 12.40
C THR A 60 -11.14 -3.33 13.35
N ALA A 61 -11.58 -3.05 14.57
CA ALA A 61 -11.93 -4.09 15.53
C ALA A 61 -13.08 -4.99 15.02
N GLU A 62 -13.91 -4.46 14.12
CA GLU A 62 -15.00 -5.18 13.46
C GLU A 62 -14.52 -6.07 12.29
N GLY A 63 -13.25 -5.96 11.88
CA GLY A 63 -12.69 -6.75 10.77
C GLY A 63 -13.26 -6.38 9.41
N ASP A 64 -13.63 -5.11 9.20
CA ASP A 64 -14.23 -4.62 7.97
C ASP A 64 -13.38 -3.54 7.25
N GLY A 65 -12.16 -3.29 7.73
CA GLY A 65 -11.23 -2.36 7.13
C GLY A 65 -9.78 -2.60 7.52
N ILE A 66 -8.87 -2.22 6.64
CA ILE A 66 -7.42 -2.42 6.78
C ILE A 66 -6.66 -1.20 6.24
N ALA A 67 -5.56 -0.85 6.88
CA ALA A 67 -4.57 0.11 6.40
C ALA A 67 -3.17 -0.41 6.72
N MET A 68 -2.37 -0.65 5.68
CA MET A 68 -1.04 -1.25 5.78
C MET A 68 0.03 -0.19 5.65
N LEU A 69 1.00 -0.18 6.55
CA LEU A 69 2.11 0.77 6.59
C LEU A 69 3.44 0.07 6.35
N GLY A 70 4.11 0.41 5.26
CA GLY A 70 5.53 0.07 5.04
C GLY A 70 6.43 1.15 5.63
N ILE A 71 7.56 0.76 6.24
CA ILE A 71 8.49 1.70 6.88
C ILE A 71 9.92 1.41 6.42
N ARG A 72 10.62 2.47 5.94
CA ARG A 72 12.06 2.47 5.61
C ARG A 72 12.73 3.71 6.17
N GLY A 73 13.42 3.57 7.29
CA GLY A 73 13.98 4.72 8.00
C GLY A 73 12.89 5.73 8.38
N THR A 74 12.99 6.94 7.87
CA THR A 74 12.02 8.02 8.13
C THR A 74 10.91 8.12 7.07
N ARG A 75 10.89 7.21 6.09
CA ARG A 75 9.86 7.17 5.04
C ARG A 75 8.83 6.09 5.33
N GLY A 76 7.56 6.43 5.15
CA GLY A 76 6.42 5.53 5.24
C GLY A 76 5.70 5.38 3.90
N TRP A 77 5.04 4.27 3.72
CA TRP A 77 4.23 3.98 2.54
C TRP A 77 2.92 3.29 2.92
N VAL A 78 1.80 3.80 2.40
CA VAL A 78 0.51 3.13 2.56
C VAL A 78 0.41 2.02 1.51
N GLY A 79 0.75 0.79 1.91
CA GLY A 79 0.85 -0.39 1.06
C GLY A 79 -0.48 -1.02 0.67
N GLY A 80 -1.56 -0.56 1.25
CA GLY A 80 -2.92 -0.95 0.96
C GLY A 80 -3.85 -0.35 2.00
N MET A 81 -4.94 0.26 1.55
CA MET A 81 -5.96 0.81 2.44
C MET A 81 -7.34 0.63 1.82
N GLY A 82 -8.26 0.15 2.64
CA GLY A 82 -9.63 0.06 2.19
C GLY A 82 -10.58 -0.45 3.26
N VAL A 83 -11.84 -0.42 2.91
CA VAL A 83 -12.98 -0.81 3.73
C VAL A 83 -13.86 -1.73 2.88
N THR A 84 -14.37 -2.80 3.48
CA THR A 84 -15.27 -3.71 2.78
C THR A 84 -16.48 -2.96 2.23
N PRO A 85 -17.06 -3.38 1.09
CA PRO A 85 -18.17 -2.65 0.45
C PRO A 85 -19.29 -2.27 1.40
N GLU A 86 -19.67 -3.18 2.30
CA GLU A 86 -20.79 -3.01 3.25
C GLU A 86 -20.52 -1.98 4.34
N ALA A 87 -19.24 -1.73 4.64
CA ALA A 87 -18.81 -0.81 5.72
C ALA A 87 -18.40 0.57 5.22
N ARG A 88 -18.43 0.83 3.91
CA ARG A 88 -18.08 2.12 3.31
C ARG A 88 -19.04 3.24 3.70
N ARG A 89 -18.61 4.49 3.48
CA ARG A 89 -19.36 5.74 3.70
C ARG A 89 -19.80 5.98 5.16
N ARG A 90 -19.11 5.36 6.11
CA ARG A 90 -19.34 5.50 7.56
C ARG A 90 -18.16 6.15 8.29
N GLY A 91 -17.22 6.76 7.55
CA GLY A 91 -16.02 7.37 8.13
C GLY A 91 -14.87 6.40 8.44
N THR A 92 -15.06 5.08 8.25
CA THR A 92 -14.09 4.03 8.58
C THR A 92 -12.72 4.26 7.95
N GLY A 93 -12.68 4.64 6.66
CA GLY A 93 -11.41 4.92 5.97
C GLY A 93 -10.63 6.07 6.61
N ARG A 94 -11.32 7.12 7.09
CA ARG A 94 -10.69 8.23 7.80
C ARG A 94 -10.07 7.76 9.10
N VAL A 95 -10.81 7.02 9.91
CA VAL A 95 -10.34 6.47 11.20
C VAL A 95 -9.09 5.60 11.00
N LEU A 96 -9.09 4.72 10.01
CA LEU A 96 -7.93 3.88 9.67
C LEU A 96 -6.71 4.72 9.29
N MET A 97 -6.89 5.71 8.42
CA MET A 97 -5.79 6.55 7.95
C MET A 97 -5.24 7.47 9.07
N GLU A 98 -6.11 8.04 9.89
CA GLU A 98 -5.68 8.86 11.04
C GLU A 98 -4.88 8.01 12.03
N ALA A 99 -5.34 6.79 12.36
CA ALA A 99 -4.62 5.86 13.21
C ALA A 99 -3.28 5.42 12.58
N LEU A 100 -3.23 5.16 11.28
CA LEU A 100 -2.00 4.81 10.58
C LEU A 100 -0.98 5.96 10.58
N ILE A 101 -1.42 7.20 10.34
CA ILE A 101 -0.56 8.40 10.39
C ILE A 101 -0.01 8.61 11.80
N GLU A 102 -0.81 8.38 12.84
CA GLU A 102 -0.37 8.43 14.23
C GLU A 102 0.76 7.39 14.48
N GLN A 103 0.59 6.15 13.99
CA GLN A 103 1.63 5.12 14.11
C GLN A 103 2.91 5.46 13.33
N ALA A 104 2.79 6.06 12.18
CA ALA A 104 3.93 6.56 11.42
C ALA A 104 4.71 7.61 12.22
N ARG A 105 4.02 8.59 12.81
CA ARG A 105 4.63 9.61 13.68
C ARG A 105 5.31 9.01 14.90
N ALA A 106 4.66 8.05 15.57
CA ALA A 106 5.23 7.37 16.74
C ALA A 106 6.54 6.61 16.43
N ARG A 107 6.78 6.30 15.15
CA ARG A 107 7.99 5.62 14.64
C ARG A 107 8.97 6.57 13.96
N ALA A 108 8.86 7.86 14.21
CA ALA A 108 9.70 8.91 13.63
C ALA A 108 9.68 8.94 12.08
N VAL A 109 8.60 8.45 11.46
CA VAL A 109 8.37 8.64 10.04
C VAL A 109 8.01 10.10 9.78
N THR A 110 8.74 10.76 8.91
CA THR A 110 8.59 12.17 8.59
C THR A 110 7.84 12.41 7.29
N GLU A 111 7.77 11.40 6.43
CA GLU A 111 7.08 11.45 5.15
C GLU A 111 6.30 10.16 4.92
N VAL A 112 5.02 10.26 4.59
CA VAL A 112 4.19 9.13 4.19
C VAL A 112 3.71 9.34 2.76
N GLN A 113 3.95 8.36 1.91
CA GLN A 113 3.53 8.36 0.51
C GLN A 113 2.52 7.25 0.23
N LEU A 114 1.76 7.41 -0.84
CA LEU A 114 0.85 6.40 -1.39
C LEU A 114 0.70 6.59 -2.89
N GLU A 115 0.26 5.55 -3.58
CA GLU A 115 -0.26 5.62 -4.94
C GLU A 115 -1.76 5.35 -4.92
N VAL A 116 -2.50 6.06 -5.78
CA VAL A 116 -3.93 5.89 -5.93
C VAL A 116 -4.33 5.98 -7.40
N LEU A 117 -5.26 5.14 -7.83
CA LEU A 117 -5.80 5.21 -9.18
C LEU A 117 -6.58 6.51 -9.37
N GLU A 118 -6.38 7.19 -10.51
CA GLU A 118 -7.01 8.48 -10.80
C GLU A 118 -8.54 8.43 -10.76
N GLN A 119 -9.12 7.31 -11.17
CA GLN A 119 -10.57 7.10 -11.11
C GLN A 119 -11.12 6.88 -9.68
N ASN A 120 -10.26 6.72 -8.67
CA ASN A 120 -10.68 6.52 -7.28
C ASN A 120 -10.90 7.87 -6.55
N ALA A 121 -11.82 8.68 -7.07
CA ALA A 121 -12.12 10.00 -6.53
C ALA A 121 -12.47 10.00 -5.02
N PRO A 122 -13.19 9.02 -4.46
CA PRO A 122 -13.46 8.98 -3.02
C PRO A 122 -12.20 8.82 -2.16
N ALA A 123 -11.22 8.03 -2.61
CA ALA A 123 -9.96 7.85 -1.90
C ALA A 123 -9.09 9.12 -2.02
N ILE A 124 -9.01 9.73 -3.20
CA ILE A 124 -8.28 10.98 -3.43
C ILE A 124 -8.81 12.06 -2.48
N ALA A 125 -10.13 12.27 -2.43
CA ALA A 125 -10.74 13.26 -1.53
C ALA A 125 -10.45 12.99 -0.05
N LEU A 126 -10.40 11.72 0.36
CA LEU A 126 -10.02 11.35 1.72
C LEU A 126 -8.56 11.73 2.01
N TYR A 127 -7.63 11.39 1.13
CA TYR A 127 -6.21 11.66 1.31
C TYR A 127 -5.92 13.17 1.32
N GLU A 128 -6.51 13.93 0.42
CA GLU A 128 -6.41 15.40 0.41
C GLU A 128 -6.94 16.02 1.71
N ALA A 129 -8.09 15.55 2.19
CA ALA A 129 -8.67 16.01 3.47
C ALA A 129 -7.81 15.63 4.70
N LEU A 130 -6.86 14.70 4.56
CA LEU A 130 -5.88 14.33 5.59
C LEU A 130 -4.52 15.01 5.39
N GLY A 131 -4.41 15.91 4.40
CA GLY A 131 -3.22 16.71 4.16
C GLY A 131 -2.21 16.10 3.17
N PHE A 132 -2.56 15.00 2.50
CA PHE A 132 -1.77 14.49 1.39
C PHE A 132 -1.88 15.44 0.20
N ARG A 133 -0.81 15.53 -0.58
CA ARG A 133 -0.75 16.35 -1.79
C ARG A 133 -0.25 15.50 -2.95
N ARG A 134 -0.83 15.69 -4.13
CA ARG A 134 -0.31 15.08 -5.36
C ARG A 134 1.09 15.61 -5.64
N VAL A 135 2.02 14.70 -5.83
CA VAL A 135 3.43 15.04 -6.13
C VAL A 135 3.78 14.73 -7.59
N ARG A 136 3.17 13.71 -8.20
CA ARG A 136 3.34 13.35 -9.61
C ARG A 136 2.27 12.37 -10.08
N GLU A 137 2.20 12.18 -11.38
CA GLU A 137 1.46 11.10 -12.03
C GLU A 137 2.40 9.92 -12.32
N LEU A 138 1.83 8.73 -12.36
CA LEU A 138 2.52 7.49 -12.68
C LEU A 138 1.74 6.78 -13.78
N ASP A 139 2.37 6.58 -14.93
CA ASP A 139 1.80 5.79 -16.00
C ASP A 139 2.14 4.31 -15.80
N VAL A 140 1.13 3.45 -15.92
CA VAL A 140 1.31 2.00 -15.91
C VAL A 140 1.20 1.49 -17.35
N TRP A 141 2.32 1.08 -17.91
CA TRP A 141 2.40 0.55 -19.26
C TRP A 141 2.25 -0.96 -19.24
N ALA A 142 1.40 -1.49 -20.10
CA ALA A 142 1.26 -2.91 -20.34
C ALA A 142 1.85 -3.26 -21.72
N LEU A 143 2.67 -4.28 -21.76
CA LEU A 143 3.19 -4.81 -23.03
C LEU A 143 2.17 -5.78 -23.61
N SER A 144 1.63 -5.48 -24.78
CA SER A 144 0.57 -6.26 -25.42
C SER A 144 1.07 -7.37 -26.35
N ALA A 145 2.37 -7.47 -26.57
CA ALA A 145 2.98 -8.50 -27.40
C ALA A 145 4.28 -9.02 -26.77
N PRO A 146 4.68 -10.27 -27.06
CA PRO A 146 6.00 -10.76 -26.67
C PRO A 146 7.08 -9.84 -27.25
N VAL A 147 8.04 -9.46 -26.42
CA VAL A 147 9.24 -8.75 -26.90
C VAL A 147 10.17 -9.79 -27.50
N ASP A 148 10.58 -9.59 -28.74
CA ASP A 148 11.75 -10.28 -29.27
C ASP A 148 12.96 -9.86 -28.40
N PRO A 149 13.60 -10.78 -27.69
CA PRO A 149 14.77 -10.44 -26.89
C PRO A 149 15.90 -9.84 -27.73
N GLY A 150 15.89 -10.04 -29.06
CA GLY A 150 16.84 -9.43 -29.99
C GLY A 150 18.29 -9.61 -29.53
N THR A 151 18.97 -8.47 -29.33
CA THR A 151 20.35 -8.40 -28.83
C THR A 151 20.43 -8.23 -27.31
N ALA A 152 19.33 -8.47 -26.58
CA ALA A 152 19.34 -8.39 -25.11
C ALA A 152 20.35 -9.41 -24.55
N ARG A 153 21.09 -8.98 -23.54
CA ARG A 153 22.03 -9.83 -22.80
C ARG A 153 21.70 -9.77 -21.32
N GLU A 154 21.96 -10.86 -20.64
CA GLU A 154 21.93 -10.86 -19.17
C GLU A 154 23.06 -9.99 -18.63
N VAL A 155 22.76 -9.24 -17.59
CA VAL A 155 23.71 -8.44 -16.83
C VAL A 155 23.57 -8.78 -15.36
N ASP A 156 24.62 -8.51 -14.59
CA ASP A 156 24.54 -8.65 -13.14
C ASP A 156 23.44 -7.73 -12.57
N PRO A 157 22.57 -8.23 -11.69
CA PRO A 157 21.48 -7.43 -11.12
C PRO A 157 21.96 -6.16 -10.40
N GLU A 158 23.13 -6.19 -9.74
CA GLU A 158 23.70 -5.02 -9.05
C GLU A 158 24.15 -3.96 -10.04
N ASP A 159 24.79 -4.38 -11.15
CA ASP A 159 25.19 -3.49 -12.25
C ASP A 159 23.95 -2.85 -12.89
N ALA A 160 22.87 -3.61 -13.09
CA ALA A 160 21.61 -3.10 -13.61
C ALA A 160 20.99 -2.07 -12.67
N LEU A 161 20.94 -2.33 -11.37
CA LEU A 161 20.41 -1.40 -10.37
C LEU A 161 21.26 -0.12 -10.28
N ALA A 162 22.58 -0.25 -10.29
CA ALA A 162 23.49 0.89 -10.30
C ALA A 162 23.30 1.75 -11.56
N TRP A 163 23.14 1.11 -12.71
CA TRP A 163 22.88 1.79 -13.98
C TRP A 163 21.55 2.57 -13.98
N ILE A 164 20.48 1.96 -13.44
CA ILE A 164 19.17 2.59 -13.27
C ILE A 164 19.29 3.78 -12.31
N ALA A 165 19.91 3.58 -11.15
CA ALA A 165 20.07 4.61 -10.13
C ALA A 165 20.80 5.85 -10.65
N ALA A 166 21.81 5.66 -11.50
CA ALA A 166 22.58 6.74 -12.11
C ALA A 166 21.79 7.56 -13.17
N ARG A 167 20.68 7.02 -13.68
CA ARG A 167 19.93 7.61 -14.81
C ARG A 167 18.50 8.01 -14.49
N ARG A 168 17.99 7.63 -13.34
CA ARG A 168 16.63 8.00 -12.94
C ARG A 168 16.52 9.51 -12.72
N ALA A 169 15.46 10.11 -13.26
CA ALA A 169 15.18 11.54 -13.10
C ALA A 169 14.42 11.86 -11.80
N ALA A 170 13.81 10.86 -11.16
CA ALA A 170 13.03 11.00 -9.92
C ALA A 170 13.11 9.70 -9.09
N PRO A 171 12.84 9.76 -7.78
CA PRO A 171 12.76 8.57 -6.96
C PRO A 171 11.70 7.60 -7.50
N GLU A 172 12.02 6.31 -7.48
CA GLU A 172 11.08 5.25 -7.86
C GLU A 172 9.89 5.19 -6.89
N PRO A 173 8.70 4.74 -7.34
CA PRO A 173 7.63 4.37 -6.43
C PRO A 173 8.12 3.28 -5.47
N TRP A 174 7.49 3.19 -4.30
CA TRP A 174 7.91 2.26 -3.25
C TRP A 174 8.10 0.81 -3.74
N GLN A 175 7.15 0.32 -4.56
CA GLN A 175 7.17 -1.04 -5.08
C GLN A 175 8.29 -1.28 -6.11
N ARG A 176 8.83 -0.22 -6.70
CA ARG A 176 9.90 -0.25 -7.70
C ARG A 176 11.22 0.30 -7.17
N ALA A 177 11.23 0.77 -5.93
CA ALA A 177 12.46 1.21 -5.28
C ALA A 177 13.47 0.07 -5.17
N GLU A 178 14.74 0.40 -5.16
CA GLU A 178 15.85 -0.56 -5.12
C GLU A 178 15.67 -1.59 -4.01
N GLU A 179 15.26 -1.14 -2.82
CA GLU A 179 15.02 -2.00 -1.67
C GLU A 179 13.93 -3.05 -1.93
N SER A 180 12.87 -2.69 -2.69
CA SER A 180 11.83 -3.64 -3.09
C SER A 180 12.35 -4.61 -4.15
N VAL A 181 13.09 -4.10 -5.15
CA VAL A 181 13.59 -4.91 -6.28
C VAL A 181 14.58 -5.96 -5.79
N ARG A 182 15.51 -5.61 -4.90
CA ARG A 182 16.47 -6.55 -4.30
C ARG A 182 15.83 -7.73 -3.58
N ARG A 183 14.57 -7.63 -3.17
CA ARG A 183 13.84 -8.69 -2.49
C ARG A 183 12.99 -9.56 -3.42
N PHE A 184 13.06 -9.32 -4.74
CA PHE A 184 12.48 -10.21 -5.76
C PHE A 184 13.42 -11.38 -6.12
N ALA A 185 14.68 -11.28 -5.81
CA ALA A 185 15.70 -12.30 -6.10
C ALA A 185 15.61 -13.51 -5.19
#